data_e4349eb7ab9df69f23e976773a58abf9
#
_entry.id   e4349eb7ab9df69f23e976773a58abf9
#
_cell.length_a   1.000
_cell.length_b   1.000
_cell.length_c   1.000
_cell.angle_alpha   90.00
_cell.angle_beta   90.00
_cell.angle_gamma   90.00
#
_symmetry.space_group_name_H-M   'P 1'
#
loop_
_entity.id
_entity.type
_entity.pdbx_description
1 polymer ?
#
loop_
_entity_poly.entity_id
_entity_poly.type
_entity_poly.pdbx_seq_one_letter_code
_entity_poly.pdbx_strand_id
1 'polypeptide(L)'
;IPLDQFENEIILSKDTLWVNHHTYINSESNIRNNLICTQQGSLTKIRLNDGTEIHLNSGSVFEFPQLFTKSERNVFLDGEAYLSVSKQNGNQFVVNTSTKKVQVLGTCFNVRAYSTKKTFSTVLVEGSVAISSDKERTLIKPEQMYVYYKDRKEGEIMNIDPTQYISWKDKEIRFQQQPIKEIIGHIAEFYGYEIDIDNPVLNNYELTGTLSLKSQIHNTLNILFLTLPYSEKLMIKEVENRKLIVK
;
A
#
# COMPACT_ATOMS: atom_id res chain seq x y z
N ILE A 1 -20.51 1.54 6.11
CA ILE A 1 -20.69 2.36 4.90
C ILE A 1 -20.06 1.56 3.75
N PRO A 2 -20.81 1.24 2.67
CA PRO A 2 -20.25 0.57 1.52
C PRO A 2 -19.28 1.50 0.78
N LEU A 3 -18.17 0.93 0.30
CA LEU A 3 -17.17 1.61 -0.52
C LEU A 3 -17.31 1.16 -1.97
N ASP A 4 -16.97 2.05 -2.90
CA ASP A 4 -17.00 1.76 -4.33
C ASP A 4 -15.88 0.80 -4.74
N GLN A 5 -16.06 0.14 -5.87
CA GLN A 5 -15.21 -0.97 -6.31
C GLN A 5 -13.81 -0.55 -6.76
N PHE A 6 -13.57 0.73 -7.09
CA PHE A 6 -12.30 1.14 -7.71
C PHE A 6 -11.54 2.25 -6.97
N GLU A 7 -12.24 3.25 -6.46
CA GLU A 7 -11.62 4.38 -5.79
C GLU A 7 -12.58 5.00 -4.79
N ASN A 8 -12.08 5.29 -3.60
CA ASN A 8 -12.86 5.88 -2.55
C ASN A 8 -12.11 7.09 -1.98
N GLU A 9 -12.84 8.17 -1.75
CA GLU A 9 -12.35 9.33 -1.03
C GLU A 9 -13.14 9.48 0.27
N ILE A 10 -12.40 9.55 1.38
CA ILE A 10 -12.95 9.67 2.72
C ILE A 10 -12.34 10.89 3.38
N ILE A 11 -13.19 11.83 3.80
CA ILE A 11 -12.77 13.04 4.47
C ILE A 11 -13.42 13.07 5.86
N LEU A 12 -12.59 13.24 6.89
CA LEU A 12 -13.06 13.37 8.27
C LEU A 12 -12.94 14.80 8.79
N SER A 13 -13.99 15.27 9.42
CA SER A 13 -14.01 16.42 10.29
C SER A 13 -14.63 16.02 11.63
N LYS A 14 -14.64 16.89 12.63
CA LYS A 14 -14.99 16.58 14.04
C LYS A 14 -16.07 15.52 14.22
N ASP A 15 -17.23 15.71 13.62
CA ASP A 15 -18.43 14.90 13.75
C ASP A 15 -19.01 14.46 12.40
N THR A 16 -18.33 14.79 11.31
CA THR A 16 -18.81 14.57 9.95
C THR A 16 -17.81 13.73 9.18
N LEU A 17 -18.33 12.73 8.49
CA LEU A 17 -17.62 11.86 7.57
C LEU A 17 -18.19 12.06 6.17
N TRP A 18 -17.35 12.38 5.20
CA TRP A 18 -17.70 12.39 3.78
C TRP A 18 -17.09 11.13 3.13
N VAL A 19 -17.91 10.40 2.43
CA VAL A 19 -17.49 9.23 1.64
C VAL A 19 -18.04 9.39 0.24
N ASN A 20 -17.17 9.52 -0.76
CA ASN A 20 -17.54 9.65 -2.17
C ASN A 20 -18.63 10.70 -2.40
N HIS A 21 -18.44 11.90 -1.85
CA HIS A 21 -19.38 13.04 -1.88
C HIS A 21 -20.69 12.88 -1.06
N HIS A 22 -20.90 11.74 -0.38
CA HIS A 22 -22.00 11.59 0.57
C HIS A 22 -21.58 12.01 1.97
N THR A 23 -22.46 12.72 2.66
CA THR A 23 -22.23 13.21 4.03
C THR A 23 -22.88 12.27 5.03
N TYR A 24 -22.12 11.86 6.04
CA TYR A 24 -22.59 11.08 7.18
C TYR A 24 -22.28 11.85 8.45
N ILE A 25 -23.29 12.09 9.27
CA ILE A 25 -23.14 12.78 10.56
C ILE A 25 -23.13 11.70 11.63
N ASN A 26 -22.09 11.68 12.46
CA ASN A 26 -22.06 10.81 13.62
C ASN A 26 -22.78 11.49 14.78
N SER A 27 -24.00 11.04 15.08
CA SER A 27 -24.80 11.53 16.19
C SER A 27 -24.50 10.83 17.52
N GLU A 28 -23.68 9.76 17.49
CA GLU A 28 -23.34 9.00 18.70
C GLU A 28 -21.93 9.36 19.19
N SER A 29 -21.86 10.03 20.33
CA SER A 29 -20.61 10.51 20.96
C SER A 29 -19.67 9.38 21.47
N ASN A 30 -19.98 8.11 21.25
CA ASN A 30 -19.28 6.96 21.83
C ASN A 30 -18.37 6.20 20.85
N ILE A 31 -18.34 6.54 19.56
CA ILE A 31 -17.42 5.90 18.61
C ILE A 31 -16.03 6.46 18.84
N ARG A 32 -15.12 5.59 19.30
CA ARG A 32 -13.73 5.99 19.59
C ARG A 32 -12.80 5.80 18.38
N ASN A 33 -13.03 4.76 17.57
CA ASN A 33 -12.17 4.41 16.44
C ASN A 33 -13.01 4.14 15.19
N ASN A 34 -12.45 4.51 14.04
CA ASN A 34 -12.96 4.18 12.72
C ASN A 34 -12.12 3.03 12.15
N LEU A 35 -12.76 2.13 11.41
CA LEU A 35 -12.13 1.03 10.70
C LEU A 35 -12.48 1.12 9.22
N ILE A 36 -11.47 1.12 8.36
CA ILE A 36 -11.60 1.09 6.91
C ILE A 36 -10.94 -0.17 6.38
N CYS A 37 -11.68 -0.90 5.55
CA CYS A 37 -11.18 -2.08 4.83
C CYS A 37 -11.25 -1.79 3.34
N THR A 38 -10.10 -1.65 2.68
CA THR A 38 -10.02 -1.46 1.23
C THR A 38 -10.21 -2.80 0.54
N GLN A 39 -11.11 -2.86 -0.45
CA GLN A 39 -11.36 -4.08 -1.22
C GLN A 39 -10.15 -4.41 -2.12
N GLN A 40 -10.07 -5.68 -2.53
CA GLN A 40 -9.09 -6.11 -3.52
C GLN A 40 -9.33 -5.42 -4.87
N GLY A 41 -8.26 -4.88 -5.47
CA GLY A 41 -8.33 -4.12 -6.71
C GLY A 41 -8.75 -2.65 -6.54
N SER A 42 -8.93 -2.20 -5.30
CA SER A 42 -9.35 -0.83 -4.98
C SER A 42 -8.27 -0.05 -4.25
N LEU A 43 -8.34 1.27 -4.38
CA LEU A 43 -7.59 2.23 -3.56
C LEU A 43 -8.56 3.08 -2.75
N THR A 44 -8.14 3.47 -1.55
CA THR A 44 -8.92 4.40 -0.72
C THR A 44 -8.05 5.56 -0.30
N LYS A 45 -8.48 6.78 -0.60
CA LYS A 45 -7.85 8.01 -0.13
C LYS A 45 -8.59 8.52 1.10
N ILE A 46 -7.84 8.85 2.15
CA ILE A 46 -8.37 9.34 3.42
C ILE A 46 -7.70 10.66 3.74
N ARG A 47 -8.50 11.63 4.18
CA ARG A 47 -8.02 12.87 4.79
C ARG A 47 -8.49 12.91 6.24
N LEU A 48 -7.53 12.89 7.16
CA LEU A 48 -7.79 12.97 8.59
C LEU A 48 -8.01 14.41 9.05
N ASN A 49 -8.57 14.56 10.22
CA ASN A 49 -8.90 15.87 10.83
C ASN A 49 -7.68 16.73 11.18
N ASP A 50 -6.47 16.15 11.26
CA ASP A 50 -5.22 16.87 11.45
C ASP A 50 -4.57 17.34 10.13
N GLY A 51 -5.22 17.07 8.99
CA GLY A 51 -4.75 17.38 7.64
C GLY A 51 -3.83 16.32 7.05
N THR A 52 -3.59 15.20 7.75
CA THR A 52 -2.83 14.06 7.20
C THR A 52 -3.60 13.40 6.06
N GLU A 53 -2.93 13.17 4.93
CA GLU A 53 -3.48 12.45 3.80
C GLU A 53 -2.89 11.04 3.73
N ILE A 54 -3.75 10.06 3.47
CA ILE A 54 -3.39 8.64 3.43
C ILE A 54 -3.99 8.03 2.17
N HIS A 55 -3.18 7.28 1.44
CA HIS A 55 -3.65 6.39 0.39
C HIS A 55 -3.50 4.96 0.91
N LEU A 56 -4.57 4.20 0.92
CA LEU A 56 -4.57 2.78 1.26
C LEU A 56 -4.58 1.94 -0.01
N ASN A 57 -3.66 0.98 -0.06
CA ASN A 57 -3.59 0.02 -1.16
C ASN A 57 -4.62 -1.11 -0.98
N SER A 58 -4.77 -1.89 -2.00
CA SER A 58 -5.64 -3.07 -2.12
C SER A 58 -5.53 -3.99 -0.91
N GLY A 59 -6.67 -4.44 -0.38
CA GLY A 59 -6.74 -5.40 0.74
C GLY A 59 -6.20 -4.89 2.07
N SER A 60 -6.10 -3.57 2.27
CA SER A 60 -5.60 -2.97 3.51
C SER A 60 -6.71 -2.76 4.53
N VAL A 61 -6.35 -2.89 5.80
CA VAL A 61 -7.18 -2.56 6.97
C VAL A 61 -6.51 -1.42 7.72
N PHE A 62 -7.24 -0.35 7.96
CA PHE A 62 -6.75 0.85 8.61
C PHE A 62 -7.69 1.28 9.74
N GLU A 63 -7.15 1.39 10.96
CA GLU A 63 -7.88 1.83 12.13
C GLU A 63 -7.29 3.14 12.67
N PHE A 64 -8.16 4.10 12.97
CA PHE A 64 -7.77 5.41 13.49
C PHE A 64 -8.86 6.02 14.37
N PRO A 65 -8.51 6.85 15.35
CA PRO A 65 -9.49 7.50 16.20
C PRO A 65 -10.28 8.56 15.43
N GLN A 66 -11.51 8.81 15.84
CA GLN A 66 -12.34 9.88 15.27
C GLN A 66 -11.68 11.25 15.42
N LEU A 67 -11.02 11.50 16.55
CA LEU A 67 -10.25 12.71 16.82
C LEU A 67 -8.91 12.34 17.45
N PHE A 68 -7.85 12.92 16.98
CA PHE A 68 -6.57 12.86 17.66
C PHE A 68 -6.57 13.72 18.91
N THR A 69 -5.95 13.23 19.97
CA THR A 69 -5.68 14.01 21.17
C THR A 69 -4.47 14.92 20.94
N LYS A 70 -4.29 15.92 21.84
CA LYS A 70 -3.11 16.81 21.74
C LYS A 70 -1.77 16.08 21.92
N SER A 71 -1.77 14.89 22.50
CA SER A 71 -0.57 14.13 22.84
C SER A 71 -0.33 12.92 21.94
N GLU A 72 -1.36 12.41 21.24
CA GLU A 72 -1.26 11.14 20.54
C GLU A 72 -1.99 11.15 19.19
N ARG A 73 -1.26 10.74 18.14
CA ARG A 73 -1.79 10.50 16.80
C ARG A 73 -1.46 9.07 16.41
N ASN A 74 -2.12 8.11 17.09
CA ASN A 74 -1.92 6.69 16.86
C ASN A 74 -2.94 6.15 15.87
N VAL A 75 -2.44 5.37 14.91
CA VAL A 75 -3.24 4.61 13.94
C VAL A 75 -2.72 3.17 13.87
N PHE A 76 -3.53 2.27 13.33
CA PHE A 76 -3.13 0.88 13.08
C PHE A 76 -3.28 0.56 11.59
N LEU A 77 -2.32 -0.20 11.04
CA LEU A 77 -2.31 -0.65 9.66
C LEU A 77 -2.00 -2.15 9.58
N ASP A 78 -2.87 -2.90 8.93
CA ASP A 78 -2.57 -4.21 8.33
C ASP A 78 -2.78 -4.08 6.83
N GLY A 79 -1.71 -3.97 6.05
CA GLY A 79 -1.80 -3.64 4.64
C GLY A 79 -0.67 -2.76 4.15
N GLU A 80 -0.97 -1.94 3.14
CA GLU A 80 -0.04 -0.96 2.59
C GLU A 80 -0.68 0.42 2.53
N ALA A 81 0.07 1.43 3.01
CA ALA A 81 -0.35 2.81 3.02
C ALA A 81 0.79 3.75 2.63
N TYR A 82 0.49 4.72 1.76
CA TYR A 82 1.28 5.93 1.59
C TYR A 82 0.69 7.03 2.45
N LEU A 83 1.51 7.66 3.28
CA LEU A 83 1.09 8.69 4.21
C LEU A 83 1.85 9.99 3.94
N SER A 84 1.11 11.08 3.81
CA SER A 84 1.61 12.45 3.86
C SER A 84 1.16 13.07 5.18
N VAL A 85 2.01 12.95 6.19
CA VAL A 85 1.67 13.33 7.57
C VAL A 85 1.89 14.82 7.79
N SER A 86 0.85 15.51 8.25
CA SER A 86 0.92 16.93 8.62
C SER A 86 1.77 17.15 9.86
N LYS A 87 2.64 18.19 9.83
CA LYS A 87 3.41 18.62 11.01
C LYS A 87 2.48 19.23 12.05
N GLN A 88 2.58 18.76 13.31
CA GLN A 88 1.77 19.21 14.44
C GLN A 88 2.66 19.49 15.65
N ASN A 89 3.26 20.68 15.76
CA ASN A 89 3.96 21.21 16.95
C ASN A 89 4.71 20.19 17.82
N GLY A 90 5.44 19.26 17.21
CA GLY A 90 6.19 18.21 17.90
C GLY A 90 5.40 16.95 18.27
N ASN A 91 4.08 16.90 18.04
CA ASN A 91 3.29 15.70 18.27
C ASN A 91 3.60 14.62 17.24
N GLN A 92 4.04 13.48 17.71
CA GLN A 92 4.34 12.33 16.85
C GLN A 92 3.07 11.74 16.23
N PHE A 93 3.21 11.27 15.00
CA PHE A 93 2.26 10.38 14.36
C PHE A 93 2.84 8.96 14.38
N VAL A 94 2.07 8.00 14.85
CA VAL A 94 2.53 6.63 15.04
C VAL A 94 1.66 5.67 14.25
N VAL A 95 2.26 4.99 13.28
CA VAL A 95 1.62 3.85 12.60
C VAL A 95 2.02 2.57 13.32
N ASN A 96 1.06 1.98 14.02
CA ASN A 96 1.22 0.67 14.63
C ASN A 96 0.91 -0.42 13.61
N THR A 97 1.69 -1.47 13.58
CA THR A 97 1.45 -2.67 12.78
C THR A 97 1.63 -3.92 13.64
N SER A 98 1.30 -5.07 13.13
CA SER A 98 1.55 -6.35 13.82
C SER A 98 3.04 -6.66 14.03
N THR A 99 3.94 -5.95 13.34
CA THR A 99 5.38 -6.27 13.30
C THR A 99 6.25 -5.18 13.91
N LYS A 100 6.05 -3.94 13.52
CA LYS A 100 6.87 -2.77 13.90
C LYS A 100 5.98 -1.55 14.13
N LYS A 101 6.51 -0.55 14.82
CA LYS A 101 5.91 0.80 14.94
C LYS A 101 6.71 1.76 14.09
N VAL A 102 6.03 2.62 13.35
CA VAL A 102 6.64 3.67 12.52
C VAL A 102 6.24 5.02 13.09
N GLN A 103 7.22 5.84 13.48
CA GLN A 103 7.03 7.10 14.18
C GLN A 103 7.59 8.25 13.34
N VAL A 104 6.78 9.29 13.15
CA VAL A 104 7.13 10.47 12.36
C VAL A 104 6.62 11.77 13.00
N LEU A 105 7.15 12.93 12.57
CA LEU A 105 6.68 14.25 13.02
C LEU A 105 5.93 15.02 11.94
N GLY A 106 6.25 14.73 10.67
CA GLY A 106 5.69 15.38 9.49
C GLY A 106 6.50 14.94 8.28
N THR A 107 6.03 13.91 7.57
CA THR A 107 6.85 13.05 6.74
C THR A 107 5.99 12.44 5.65
N CYS A 108 6.57 12.29 4.44
CA CYS A 108 5.98 11.52 3.35
C CYS A 108 6.67 10.16 3.26
N PHE A 109 5.94 9.08 3.43
CA PHE A 109 6.50 7.72 3.47
C PHE A 109 5.47 6.66 3.09
N ASN A 110 5.95 5.48 2.72
CA ASN A 110 5.15 4.29 2.46
C ASN A 110 5.42 3.24 3.54
N VAL A 111 4.39 2.57 4.01
CA VAL A 111 4.48 1.41 4.93
C VAL A 111 3.76 0.25 4.30
N ARG A 112 4.45 -0.89 4.18
CA ARG A 112 3.88 -2.15 3.71
C ARG A 112 4.03 -3.21 4.81
N ALA A 113 2.90 -3.57 5.41
CA ALA A 113 2.84 -4.32 6.66
C ALA A 113 1.70 -5.36 6.69
N TYR A 114 1.43 -6.04 5.57
CA TYR A 114 0.44 -7.12 5.56
C TYR A 114 0.83 -8.22 6.56
N SER A 115 -0.09 -8.59 7.44
CA SER A 115 0.13 -9.64 8.45
C SER A 115 0.44 -10.99 7.80
N THR A 116 -0.15 -11.27 6.64
CA THR A 116 0.02 -12.49 5.84
C THR A 116 1.35 -12.58 5.08
N LYS A 117 2.07 -11.46 4.91
CA LYS A 117 3.36 -11.45 4.19
C LYS A 117 4.54 -11.70 5.12
N LYS A 118 5.61 -12.25 4.57
CA LYS A 118 6.86 -12.59 5.30
C LYS A 118 7.72 -11.37 5.62
N THR A 119 7.43 -10.23 5.00
CA THR A 119 8.20 -8.99 5.17
C THR A 119 7.33 -7.85 5.68
N PHE A 120 7.97 -6.94 6.39
CA PHE A 120 7.50 -5.58 6.64
C PHE A 120 8.48 -4.65 5.93
N SER A 121 7.99 -3.57 5.32
CA SER A 121 8.88 -2.55 4.78
C SER A 121 8.34 -1.14 4.96
N THR A 122 9.27 -0.18 4.97
CA THR A 122 8.96 1.25 5.01
C THR A 122 9.92 1.99 4.08
N VAL A 123 9.39 2.85 3.22
CA VAL A 123 10.12 3.68 2.26
C VAL A 123 9.94 5.14 2.64
N LEU A 124 11.03 5.87 2.79
CA LEU A 124 10.99 7.29 3.10
C LEU A 124 11.17 8.14 1.84
N VAL A 125 10.19 9.03 1.60
CA VAL A 125 10.22 9.99 0.50
C VAL A 125 10.74 11.34 0.97
N GLU A 126 10.19 11.87 2.07
CA GLU A 126 10.56 13.17 2.62
C GLU A 126 10.44 13.18 4.16
N GLY A 127 11.36 13.85 4.83
CA GLY A 127 11.34 14.00 6.28
C GLY A 127 12.24 13.01 7.00
N SER A 128 11.72 12.37 8.06
CA SER A 128 12.45 11.42 8.90
C SER A 128 11.50 10.37 9.47
N VAL A 129 11.92 9.12 9.43
CA VAL A 129 11.17 7.98 9.96
C VAL A 129 11.99 7.23 11.00
N ALA A 130 11.38 6.98 12.17
CA ALA A 130 11.89 6.03 13.14
C ALA A 130 11.05 4.76 13.14
N ILE A 131 11.69 3.62 12.92
CA ILE A 131 11.07 2.29 13.00
C ILE A 131 11.49 1.67 14.32
N SER A 132 10.54 1.18 15.10
CA SER A 132 10.82 0.60 16.41
C SER A 132 10.09 -0.73 16.64
N SER A 133 10.69 -1.56 17.46
CA SER A 133 10.09 -2.67 18.17
C SER A 133 10.49 -2.54 19.65
N ASP A 134 10.11 -3.50 20.49
CA ASP A 134 10.39 -3.44 21.93
C ASP A 134 11.90 -3.32 22.27
N LYS A 135 12.77 -3.74 21.34
CA LYS A 135 14.23 -3.84 21.61
C LYS A 135 15.09 -2.98 20.69
N GLU A 136 14.55 -2.46 19.60
CA GLU A 136 15.33 -1.83 18.54
C GLU A 136 14.67 -0.55 18.04
N ARG A 137 15.50 0.43 17.69
CA ARG A 137 15.06 1.64 17.01
C ARG A 137 16.00 1.93 15.85
N THR A 138 15.44 2.01 14.66
CA THR A 138 16.15 2.29 13.41
C THR A 138 15.64 3.58 12.80
N LEU A 139 16.55 4.44 12.34
CA LEU A 139 16.23 5.67 11.62
C LEU A 139 16.59 5.49 10.15
N ILE A 140 15.69 5.94 9.25
CA ILE A 140 15.97 6.02 7.82
C ILE A 140 15.89 7.46 7.32
N LYS A 141 16.60 7.73 6.23
CA LYS A 141 16.68 9.01 5.51
C LYS A 141 15.87 8.93 4.20
N PRO A 142 15.55 10.06 3.58
CA PRO A 142 14.98 10.06 2.23
C PRO A 142 15.79 9.17 1.26
N GLU A 143 15.09 8.53 0.32
CA GLU A 143 15.61 7.54 -0.63
C GLU A 143 16.14 6.25 0.02
N GLN A 144 15.72 5.99 1.27
CA GLN A 144 16.01 4.72 1.93
C GLN A 144 14.73 3.92 2.18
N MET A 145 14.89 2.60 2.08
CA MET A 145 13.91 1.61 2.49
C MET A 145 14.49 0.78 3.63
N TYR A 146 13.68 0.56 4.67
CA TYR A 146 13.93 -0.46 5.68
C TYR A 146 13.05 -1.66 5.38
N VAL A 147 13.66 -2.85 5.30
CA VAL A 147 12.96 -4.14 5.17
C VAL A 147 13.24 -4.99 6.38
N TYR A 148 12.19 -5.58 6.94
CA TYR A 148 12.28 -6.55 8.04
C TYR A 148 11.72 -7.89 7.59
N TYR A 149 12.53 -8.94 7.73
CA TYR A 149 12.18 -10.31 7.39
C TYR A 149 11.69 -11.03 8.65
N LYS A 150 10.40 -11.35 8.70
CA LYS A 150 9.74 -11.91 9.89
C LYS A 150 10.27 -13.30 10.29
N ASP A 151 10.66 -14.10 9.31
CA ASP A 151 11.22 -15.45 9.49
C ASP A 151 12.63 -15.42 10.09
N ARG A 152 13.48 -14.53 9.60
CA ARG A 152 14.86 -14.34 10.08
C ARG A 152 14.97 -13.42 11.30
N LYS A 153 13.94 -12.62 11.57
CA LYS A 153 13.90 -11.55 12.58
C LYS A 153 15.02 -10.52 12.40
N GLU A 154 15.35 -10.23 11.15
CA GLU A 154 16.42 -9.32 10.76
C GLU A 154 15.87 -8.16 9.92
N GLY A 155 16.49 -6.99 10.09
CA GLY A 155 16.17 -5.79 9.32
C GLY A 155 17.38 -5.26 8.58
N GLU A 156 17.16 -4.74 7.39
CA GLU A 156 18.20 -4.11 6.58
C GLU A 156 17.74 -2.77 6.01
N ILE A 157 18.68 -1.87 5.73
CA ILE A 157 18.43 -0.59 5.07
C ILE A 157 19.06 -0.63 3.69
N MET A 158 18.28 -0.21 2.69
CA MET A 158 18.72 -0.13 1.29
C MET A 158 18.49 1.28 0.76
N ASN A 159 19.39 1.76 -0.11
CA ASN A 159 19.14 2.98 -0.91
C ASN A 159 18.34 2.57 -2.15
N ILE A 160 17.26 3.29 -2.42
CA ILE A 160 16.30 2.96 -3.47
C ILE A 160 15.79 4.23 -4.15
N ASP A 161 15.16 4.05 -5.32
CA ASP A 161 14.28 5.07 -5.90
C ASP A 161 12.86 4.91 -5.30
N PRO A 162 12.38 5.85 -4.47
CA PRO A 162 11.06 5.74 -3.85
C PRO A 162 9.91 5.66 -4.85
N THR A 163 10.08 6.20 -6.07
CA THR A 163 9.01 6.27 -7.07
C THR A 163 8.49 4.90 -7.49
N GLN A 164 9.33 3.88 -7.45
CA GLN A 164 8.95 2.50 -7.76
C GLN A 164 8.00 1.91 -6.70
N TYR A 165 8.17 2.33 -5.45
CA TYR A 165 7.43 1.78 -4.30
C TYR A 165 6.14 2.54 -3.97
N ILE A 166 5.97 3.75 -4.53
CA ILE A 166 4.80 4.60 -4.25
C ILE A 166 3.90 4.83 -5.47
N SER A 167 4.28 4.33 -6.66
CA SER A 167 3.54 4.53 -7.92
C SER A 167 2.13 3.92 -7.88
N TRP A 168 1.92 2.89 -7.07
CA TRP A 168 0.63 2.24 -6.89
C TRP A 168 -0.49 3.22 -6.45
N LYS A 169 -0.16 4.28 -5.67
CA LYS A 169 -1.13 5.29 -5.24
C LYS A 169 -1.76 6.06 -6.40
N ASP A 170 -1.09 6.09 -7.54
CA ASP A 170 -1.53 6.70 -8.79
C ASP A 170 -2.11 5.65 -9.76
N LYS A 171 -2.36 4.42 -9.27
CA LYS A 171 -2.78 3.24 -10.06
C LYS A 171 -1.79 2.90 -11.18
N GLU A 172 -0.50 2.91 -10.83
CA GLU A 172 0.60 2.53 -11.72
C GLU A 172 1.56 1.58 -11.01
N ILE A 173 2.24 0.75 -11.77
CA ILE A 173 3.44 0.04 -11.32
C ILE A 173 4.61 0.58 -12.14
N ARG A 174 5.63 1.08 -11.46
CA ARG A 174 6.92 1.46 -12.09
C ARG A 174 7.95 0.42 -11.78
N PHE A 175 8.65 -0.04 -12.80
CA PHE A 175 9.67 -1.07 -12.70
C PHE A 175 10.89 -0.70 -13.54
N GLN A 176 12.07 -1.05 -13.04
CA GLN A 176 13.34 -0.82 -13.70
C GLN A 176 14.20 -2.08 -13.60
N GLN A 177 14.53 -2.68 -14.76
CA GLN A 177 15.27 -3.94 -14.83
C GLN A 177 14.71 -4.99 -13.86
N GLN A 178 13.38 -5.08 -13.79
CA GLN A 178 12.69 -5.96 -12.86
C GLN A 178 12.25 -7.24 -13.55
N PRO A 179 12.48 -8.41 -12.94
CA PRO A 179 12.00 -9.68 -13.47
C PRO A 179 10.47 -9.67 -13.67
N ILE A 180 10.02 -10.13 -14.83
CA ILE A 180 8.59 -10.12 -15.17
C ILE A 180 7.73 -10.86 -14.15
N LYS A 181 8.28 -11.91 -13.54
CA LYS A 181 7.61 -12.68 -12.49
C LYS A 181 7.25 -11.80 -11.28
N GLU A 182 8.13 -10.88 -10.90
CA GLU A 182 7.88 -9.94 -9.81
C GLU A 182 6.82 -8.91 -10.20
N ILE A 183 6.87 -8.40 -11.45
CA ILE A 183 5.86 -7.48 -11.98
C ILE A 183 4.48 -8.15 -11.98
N ILE A 184 4.38 -9.39 -12.45
CA ILE A 184 3.14 -10.18 -12.40
C ILE A 184 2.70 -10.40 -10.95
N GLY A 185 3.63 -10.64 -10.02
CA GLY A 185 3.34 -10.75 -8.60
C GLY A 185 2.70 -9.48 -8.01
N HIS A 186 3.19 -8.29 -8.37
CA HIS A 186 2.59 -7.01 -7.97
C HIS A 186 1.19 -6.81 -8.56
N ILE A 187 0.99 -7.18 -9.83
CA ILE A 187 -0.33 -7.15 -10.48
C ILE A 187 -1.29 -8.09 -9.74
N ALA A 188 -0.87 -9.33 -9.51
CA ALA A 188 -1.65 -10.34 -8.79
C ALA A 188 -2.08 -9.86 -7.41
N GLU A 189 -1.16 -9.28 -6.66
CA GLU A 189 -1.42 -8.75 -5.32
C GLU A 189 -2.41 -7.59 -5.35
N PHE A 190 -2.24 -6.63 -6.26
CA PHE A 190 -3.15 -5.49 -6.39
C PHE A 190 -4.59 -5.94 -6.66
N TYR A 191 -4.79 -6.84 -7.62
CA TYR A 191 -6.13 -7.31 -7.98
C TYR A 191 -6.68 -8.42 -7.08
N GLY A 192 -5.85 -8.99 -6.18
CA GLY A 192 -6.22 -10.10 -5.30
C GLY A 192 -6.42 -11.41 -6.06
N TYR A 193 -5.55 -11.67 -7.04
CA TYR A 193 -5.53 -12.91 -7.81
C TYR A 193 -4.29 -13.75 -7.45
N GLU A 194 -4.41 -15.06 -7.60
CA GLU A 194 -3.29 -15.98 -7.69
C GLU A 194 -2.94 -16.17 -9.17
N ILE A 195 -1.68 -15.98 -9.55
CA ILE A 195 -1.23 -16.15 -10.94
C ILE A 195 -0.10 -17.16 -10.97
N ASP A 196 -0.38 -18.30 -11.57
CA ASP A 196 0.62 -19.33 -11.86
C ASP A 196 1.21 -19.08 -13.24
N ILE A 197 2.55 -19.04 -13.33
CA ILE A 197 3.27 -18.88 -14.60
C ILE A 197 3.78 -20.25 -15.02
N ASP A 198 3.08 -20.87 -15.96
CA ASP A 198 3.42 -22.17 -16.56
C ASP A 198 4.19 -21.97 -17.90
N ASN A 199 5.09 -20.98 -17.92
CA ASN A 199 5.93 -20.66 -19.06
C ASN A 199 7.35 -20.27 -18.61
N PRO A 200 8.32 -21.20 -18.67
CA PRO A 200 9.66 -20.96 -18.19
C PRO A 200 10.41 -19.86 -18.95
N VAL A 201 10.00 -19.55 -20.18
CA VAL A 201 10.62 -18.49 -21.00
C VAL A 201 10.42 -17.12 -20.33
N LEU A 202 9.30 -16.89 -19.66
CA LEU A 202 9.00 -15.64 -18.96
C LEU A 202 9.99 -15.34 -17.81
N ASN A 203 10.60 -16.36 -17.22
CA ASN A 203 11.53 -16.16 -16.12
C ASN A 203 12.82 -15.41 -16.50
N ASN A 204 13.11 -15.31 -17.80
CA ASN A 204 14.36 -14.70 -18.30
C ASN A 204 14.20 -13.23 -18.73
N TYR A 205 12.99 -12.67 -18.62
CA TYR A 205 12.76 -11.29 -19.03
C TYR A 205 12.79 -10.34 -17.85
N GLU A 206 13.56 -9.27 -18.02
CA GLU A 206 13.54 -8.08 -17.18
C GLU A 206 12.95 -6.92 -17.99
N LEU A 207 12.05 -6.18 -17.37
CA LEU A 207 11.39 -5.06 -18.04
C LEU A 207 11.68 -3.75 -17.30
N THR A 208 11.65 -2.67 -18.08
CA THR A 208 11.69 -1.29 -17.56
C THR A 208 10.53 -0.52 -18.14
N GLY A 209 9.75 0.13 -17.29
CA GLY A 209 8.60 0.91 -17.74
C GLY A 209 7.61 1.26 -16.66
N THR A 210 6.43 1.68 -17.10
CA THR A 210 5.28 1.98 -16.26
C THR A 210 4.05 1.28 -16.83
N LEU A 211 3.32 0.58 -15.97
CA LEU A 211 2.09 -0.12 -16.32
C LEU A 211 0.92 0.46 -15.54
N SER A 212 -0.18 0.77 -16.22
CA SER A 212 -1.40 1.27 -15.59
C SER A 212 -2.23 0.14 -15.01
N LEU A 213 -2.73 0.33 -13.78
CA LEU A 213 -3.65 -0.57 -13.08
C LEU A 213 -5.12 -0.10 -13.17
N LYS A 214 -5.44 0.80 -14.08
CA LYS A 214 -6.80 1.37 -14.23
C LYS A 214 -7.78 0.45 -14.96
N SER A 215 -7.28 -0.62 -15.57
CA SER A 215 -8.06 -1.61 -16.29
C SER A 215 -8.35 -2.85 -15.43
N GLN A 216 -9.13 -3.78 -15.96
CA GLN A 216 -9.27 -5.12 -15.37
C GLN A 216 -7.98 -5.93 -15.52
N ILE A 217 -7.76 -6.91 -14.65
CA ILE A 217 -6.52 -7.70 -14.58
C ILE A 217 -6.13 -8.31 -15.94
N HIS A 218 -7.09 -8.86 -16.69
CA HIS A 218 -6.82 -9.47 -18.00
C HIS A 218 -6.23 -8.46 -18.99
N ASN A 219 -6.80 -7.25 -19.04
CA ASN A 219 -6.29 -6.19 -19.91
C ASN A 219 -4.90 -5.73 -19.47
N THR A 220 -4.68 -5.60 -18.17
CA THR A 220 -3.39 -5.21 -17.60
C THR A 220 -2.30 -6.23 -17.95
N LEU A 221 -2.59 -7.53 -17.80
CA LEU A 221 -1.67 -8.60 -18.17
C LEU A 221 -1.44 -8.65 -19.69
N ASN A 222 -2.48 -8.50 -20.50
CA ASN A 222 -2.34 -8.46 -21.95
C ASN A 222 -1.44 -7.32 -22.41
N ILE A 223 -1.59 -6.10 -21.83
CA ILE A 223 -0.70 -4.96 -22.15
C ILE A 223 0.74 -5.29 -21.78
N LEU A 224 0.98 -5.88 -20.60
CA LEU A 224 2.32 -6.30 -20.20
C LEU A 224 2.90 -7.32 -21.20
N PHE A 225 2.13 -8.32 -21.61
CA PHE A 225 2.59 -9.37 -22.52
C PHE A 225 2.87 -8.85 -23.92
N LEU A 226 2.14 -7.83 -24.41
CA LEU A 226 2.41 -7.20 -25.71
C LEU A 226 3.83 -6.59 -25.81
N THR A 227 4.48 -6.32 -24.68
CA THR A 227 5.88 -5.83 -24.66
C THR A 227 6.91 -6.94 -24.87
N LEU A 228 6.49 -8.20 -24.84
CA LEU A 228 7.37 -9.35 -24.94
C LEU A 228 7.48 -9.87 -26.38
N PRO A 229 8.66 -10.34 -26.79
CA PRO A 229 8.77 -11.15 -28.00
C PRO A 229 7.96 -12.44 -27.79
N TYR A 230 7.18 -12.83 -28.80
CA TYR A 230 6.26 -14.00 -28.76
C TYR A 230 4.98 -13.81 -27.95
N SER A 231 4.51 -12.58 -27.75
CA SER A 231 3.26 -12.25 -27.05
C SER A 231 2.04 -13.03 -27.55
N GLU A 232 1.96 -13.30 -28.85
CA GLU A 232 0.90 -14.08 -29.52
C GLU A 232 0.81 -15.56 -29.07
N LYS A 233 1.84 -16.06 -28.36
CA LYS A 233 1.86 -17.41 -27.80
C LYS A 233 1.47 -17.45 -26.32
N LEU A 234 1.28 -16.29 -25.68
CA LEU A 234 0.92 -16.23 -24.28
C LEU A 234 -0.60 -16.21 -24.14
N MET A 235 -1.10 -17.15 -23.37
CA MET A 235 -2.53 -17.28 -23.08
C MET A 235 -2.78 -17.15 -21.57
N ILE A 236 -3.81 -16.36 -21.22
CA ILE A 236 -4.29 -16.24 -19.84
C ILE A 236 -5.53 -17.11 -19.74
N LYS A 237 -5.48 -18.09 -18.84
CA LYS A 237 -6.62 -18.96 -18.53
C LYS A 237 -7.08 -18.70 -17.10
N GLU A 238 -8.33 -18.32 -16.93
CA GLU A 238 -8.98 -18.29 -15.62
C GLU A 238 -9.43 -19.71 -15.24
N VAL A 239 -9.07 -20.15 -14.03
CA VAL A 239 -9.36 -21.53 -13.60
C VAL A 239 -10.53 -21.51 -12.63
N GLU A 240 -10.37 -20.95 -11.43
CA GLU A 240 -11.43 -20.80 -10.41
C GLU A 240 -11.01 -19.74 -9.37
N ASN A 241 -11.99 -19.13 -8.71
CA ASN A 241 -11.79 -18.29 -7.52
C ASN A 241 -10.61 -17.29 -7.58
N ARG A 242 -10.56 -16.47 -8.64
CA ARG A 242 -9.46 -15.49 -8.84
C ARG A 242 -8.08 -16.13 -9.03
N LYS A 243 -8.04 -17.27 -9.69
CA LYS A 243 -6.78 -17.91 -10.09
C LYS A 243 -6.62 -17.88 -11.60
N LEU A 244 -5.47 -17.36 -12.06
CA LEU A 244 -5.08 -17.31 -13.47
C LEU A 244 -3.86 -18.20 -13.72
N ILE A 245 -3.82 -18.81 -14.89
CA ILE A 245 -2.63 -19.52 -15.38
C ILE A 245 -2.17 -18.83 -16.66
N VAL A 246 -0.90 -18.48 -16.71
CA VAL A 246 -0.22 -17.94 -17.90
C VAL A 246 0.58 -19.06 -18.55
N LYS A 247 0.21 -19.42 -19.80
CA LYS A 247 0.84 -20.48 -20.60
C LYS A 247 1.55 -19.91 -21.80
#